data_23c46c7b2e9c4840cdd7aebfded703fb
#
_entry.id   23c46c7b2e9c4840cdd7aebfded703fb
#
_cell.length_a   1.000
_cell.length_b   1.000
_cell.length_c   1.000
_cell.angle_alpha   90.00
_cell.angle_beta   90.00
_cell.angle_gamma   90.00
#
_symmetry.space_group_name_H-M   'P 1'
#
loop_
_entity.id
_entity.type
_entity.pdbx_description
1 polymer ?
#
loop_
_entity_poly.entity_id
_entity_poly.type
_entity_poly.pdbx_seq_one_letter_code
_entity_poly.pdbx_strand_id
1 'polypeptide(L)'
;MHRISSGKRYAQAAFELALEKNELESWQAGLKKMAELSGSEELMALLQSPRFPFDAKEDLLRKQLGEIHPLVSNLALLLVNKGIFRLSGDIFQQYNDLLDAHRGIERAQVTAAVPLTEEDKETISSRLGKVVDRKVAIDAQVDASLIGGFIARIGDRLIDGSIRQRLESLKKSLAEVRA
;
A
#
# COMPACT_ATOMS: atom_id res chain seq x y z
N MET A 1 -18.17 -1.75 -9.71
CA MET A 1 -16.97 -1.10 -10.29
C MET A 1 -16.74 0.37 -9.89
N HIS A 2 -17.57 0.98 -9.01
CA HIS A 2 -17.46 2.41 -8.60
C HIS A 2 -16.66 2.70 -7.30
N ARG A 3 -16.21 1.68 -6.56
CA ARG A 3 -15.55 1.89 -5.24
C ARG A 3 -14.10 2.39 -5.32
N ILE A 4 -13.32 1.93 -6.31
CA ILE A 4 -11.88 2.28 -6.44
C ILE A 4 -11.68 3.77 -6.78
N SER A 5 -12.58 4.37 -7.57
CA SER A 5 -12.46 5.79 -7.94
C SER A 5 -12.74 6.77 -6.78
N SER A 6 -13.48 6.34 -5.75
CA SER A 6 -13.80 7.18 -4.59
C SER A 6 -12.62 7.29 -3.64
N GLY A 7 -11.99 6.19 -3.24
CA GLY A 7 -10.83 6.18 -2.34
C GLY A 7 -9.68 7.01 -2.89
N LYS A 8 -9.36 6.85 -4.17
CA LYS A 8 -8.27 7.58 -4.85
C LYS A 8 -8.45 9.11 -4.79
N ARG A 9 -9.67 9.61 -4.98
CA ARG A 9 -9.93 11.07 -4.90
C ARG A 9 -9.72 11.63 -3.50
N TYR A 10 -10.15 10.90 -2.47
CA TYR A 10 -9.92 11.31 -1.08
C TYR A 10 -8.44 11.26 -0.70
N ALA A 11 -7.73 10.22 -1.14
CA ALA A 11 -6.30 10.09 -0.92
C ALA A 11 -5.51 11.23 -1.60
N GLN A 12 -5.86 11.56 -2.84
CA GLN A 12 -5.22 12.65 -3.57
C GLN A 12 -5.48 14.00 -2.89
N ALA A 13 -6.73 14.32 -2.52
CA ALA A 13 -7.05 15.55 -1.81
C ALA A 13 -6.34 15.65 -0.44
N ALA A 14 -6.27 14.52 0.29
CA ALA A 14 -5.54 14.46 1.56
C ALA A 14 -4.05 14.69 1.35
N PHE A 15 -3.46 14.13 0.30
CA PHE A 15 -2.05 14.30 -0.03
C PHE A 15 -1.72 15.73 -0.45
N GLU A 16 -2.55 16.36 -1.27
CA GLU A 16 -2.38 17.75 -1.70
C GLU A 16 -2.43 18.72 -0.50
N LEU A 17 -3.39 18.54 0.41
CA LEU A 17 -3.49 19.33 1.65
C LEU A 17 -2.30 19.11 2.59
N ALA A 18 -1.83 17.86 2.71
CA ALA A 18 -0.68 17.52 3.53
C ALA A 18 0.62 18.10 2.96
N LEU A 19 0.75 18.12 1.63
CA LEU A 19 1.89 18.69 0.93
C LEU A 19 1.92 20.21 1.07
N GLU A 20 0.79 20.90 0.88
CA GLU A 20 0.66 22.34 1.02
C GLU A 20 1.07 22.82 2.43
N LYS A 21 0.72 22.05 3.46
CA LYS A 21 1.03 22.35 4.87
C LYS A 21 2.35 21.78 5.34
N ASN A 22 3.04 21.01 4.51
CA ASN A 22 4.27 20.29 4.86
C ASN A 22 4.11 19.35 6.07
N GLU A 23 2.96 18.67 6.16
CA GLU A 23 2.55 17.82 7.29
C GLU A 23 2.32 16.36 6.86
N LEU A 24 3.05 15.90 5.83
CA LEU A 24 2.86 14.58 5.19
C LEU A 24 2.90 13.41 6.19
N GLU A 25 3.80 13.44 7.17
CA GLU A 25 3.94 12.36 8.16
C GLU A 25 2.81 12.35 9.19
N SER A 26 2.36 13.53 9.60
CA SER A 26 1.22 13.66 10.53
C SER A 26 -0.07 13.13 9.90
N TRP A 27 -0.29 13.44 8.61
CA TRP A 27 -1.41 12.90 7.86
C TRP A 27 -1.31 11.38 7.68
N GLN A 28 -0.11 10.89 7.34
CA GLN A 28 0.13 9.44 7.21
C GLN A 28 -0.22 8.69 8.50
N ALA A 29 0.25 9.19 9.65
CA ALA A 29 -0.05 8.58 10.95
C ALA A 29 -1.56 8.58 11.28
N GLY A 30 -2.25 9.67 10.99
CA GLY A 30 -3.69 9.78 11.19
C GLY A 30 -4.49 8.87 10.26
N LEU A 31 -4.15 8.81 8.98
CA LEU A 31 -4.79 7.91 8.01
C LEU A 31 -4.55 6.44 8.35
N LYS A 32 -3.37 6.09 8.89
CA LYS A 32 -3.08 4.74 9.38
C LYS A 32 -4.03 4.34 10.50
N LYS A 33 -4.23 5.19 11.50
CA LYS A 33 -5.21 4.95 12.58
C LYS A 33 -6.64 4.78 12.04
N MET A 34 -7.05 5.59 11.08
CA MET A 34 -8.35 5.43 10.42
C MET A 34 -8.47 4.08 9.71
N ALA A 35 -7.43 3.64 9.02
CA ALA A 35 -7.39 2.36 8.33
C ALA A 35 -7.50 1.19 9.32
N GLU A 36 -6.76 1.23 10.44
CA GLU A 36 -6.83 0.24 11.51
C GLU A 36 -8.25 0.15 12.09
N LEU A 37 -8.88 1.28 12.39
CA LEU A 37 -10.25 1.33 12.90
C LEU A 37 -11.28 0.80 11.91
N SER A 38 -11.08 1.03 10.61
CA SER A 38 -11.97 0.52 9.56
C SER A 38 -11.96 -1.00 9.42
N GLY A 39 -10.94 -1.67 9.97
CA GLY A 39 -10.85 -3.13 10.06
C GLY A 39 -11.68 -3.75 11.18
N SER A 40 -12.15 -2.97 12.16
CA SER A 40 -13.00 -3.46 13.25
C SER A 40 -14.45 -3.60 12.80
N GLU A 41 -14.93 -4.84 12.73
CA GLU A 41 -16.33 -5.11 12.34
C GLU A 41 -17.33 -4.54 13.34
N GLU A 42 -17.01 -4.57 14.64
CA GLU A 42 -17.87 -4.04 15.69
C GLU A 42 -18.05 -2.52 15.55
N LEU A 43 -16.95 -1.80 15.35
CA LEU A 43 -16.99 -0.35 15.12
C LEU A 43 -17.75 -0.02 13.83
N MET A 44 -17.50 -0.78 12.76
CA MET A 44 -18.16 -0.58 11.48
C MET A 44 -19.67 -0.82 11.58
N ALA A 45 -20.11 -1.83 12.34
CA ALA A 45 -21.53 -2.08 12.57
C ALA A 45 -22.22 -0.90 13.28
N LEU A 46 -21.56 -0.32 14.29
CA LEU A 46 -22.07 0.87 14.99
C LEU A 46 -22.11 2.10 14.08
N LEU A 47 -21.03 2.38 13.35
CA LEU A 47 -20.96 3.55 12.47
C LEU A 47 -21.96 3.48 11.30
N GLN A 48 -22.29 2.27 10.82
CA GLN A 48 -23.26 2.07 9.74
C GLN A 48 -24.70 1.96 10.24
N SER A 49 -24.92 1.80 11.55
CA SER A 49 -26.27 1.68 12.10
C SER A 49 -27.06 3.00 11.93
N PRO A 50 -28.24 2.95 11.31
CA PRO A 50 -29.10 4.13 11.23
C PRO A 50 -29.74 4.52 12.57
N ARG A 51 -29.74 3.59 13.56
CA ARG A 51 -30.28 3.84 14.90
C ARG A 51 -29.31 4.64 15.77
N PHE A 52 -28.04 4.75 15.38
CA PHE A 52 -27.02 5.46 16.13
C PHE A 52 -26.93 6.90 15.60
N PRO A 53 -27.26 7.92 16.42
CA PRO A 53 -27.25 9.31 15.97
C PRO A 53 -25.82 9.77 15.59
N PHE A 54 -25.75 10.74 14.69
CA PHE A 54 -24.45 11.19 14.16
C PHE A 54 -23.53 11.73 15.25
N ASP A 55 -24.07 12.50 16.20
CA ASP A 55 -23.27 13.07 17.31
C ASP A 55 -22.60 11.96 18.15
N ALA A 56 -23.33 10.88 18.42
CA ALA A 56 -22.75 9.74 19.13
C ALA A 56 -21.70 8.97 18.30
N LYS A 57 -21.84 8.94 16.95
CA LYS A 57 -20.80 8.41 16.05
C LYS A 57 -19.56 9.29 16.07
N GLU A 58 -19.74 10.60 16.08
CA GLU A 58 -18.65 11.58 16.16
C GLU A 58 -17.86 11.40 17.45
N ASP A 59 -18.54 11.37 18.60
CA ASP A 59 -17.92 11.21 19.91
C ASP A 59 -17.14 9.89 20.01
N LEU A 60 -17.77 8.79 19.55
CA LEU A 60 -17.14 7.48 19.50
C LEU A 60 -15.87 7.50 18.62
N LEU A 61 -15.98 8.08 17.44
CA LEU A 61 -14.87 8.11 16.48
C LEU A 61 -13.72 8.99 17.00
N ARG A 62 -14.02 10.17 17.58
CA ARG A 62 -13.00 11.05 18.17
C ARG A 62 -12.29 10.36 19.34
N LYS A 63 -13.03 9.62 20.18
CA LYS A 63 -12.46 8.86 21.30
C LYS A 63 -11.54 7.74 20.83
N GLN A 64 -11.90 7.03 19.75
CA GLN A 64 -11.12 5.93 19.18
C GLN A 64 -9.87 6.43 18.43
N LEU A 65 -9.99 7.53 17.70
CA LEU A 65 -8.88 8.13 16.97
C LEU A 65 -7.86 8.79 17.93
N GLY A 66 -8.31 9.27 19.09
CA GLY A 66 -7.46 9.99 20.04
C GLY A 66 -6.87 11.28 19.42
N GLU A 67 -5.66 11.61 19.81
CA GLU A 67 -4.96 12.77 19.27
C GLU A 67 -4.43 12.46 17.85
N ILE A 68 -5.09 13.02 16.84
CA ILE A 68 -4.66 12.99 15.45
C ILE A 68 -4.78 14.40 14.85
N HIS A 69 -4.21 14.57 13.67
CA HIS A 69 -4.30 15.83 12.93
C HIS A 69 -5.78 16.25 12.73
N PRO A 70 -6.16 17.52 13.02
CA PRO A 70 -7.57 17.96 12.99
C PRO A 70 -8.27 17.74 11.64
N LEU A 71 -7.57 17.96 10.54
CA LEU A 71 -8.13 17.77 9.19
C LEU A 71 -8.35 16.28 8.87
N VAL A 72 -7.52 15.39 9.41
CA VAL A 72 -7.73 13.93 9.28
C VAL A 72 -8.96 13.51 10.07
N SER A 73 -9.16 14.05 11.27
CA SER A 73 -10.39 13.85 12.05
C SER A 73 -11.63 14.31 11.26
N ASN A 74 -11.56 15.47 10.63
CA ASN A 74 -12.66 15.99 9.80
C ASN A 74 -12.92 15.09 8.57
N LEU A 75 -11.86 14.57 7.94
CA LEU A 75 -12.00 13.60 6.86
C LEU A 75 -12.69 12.32 7.35
N ALA A 76 -12.32 11.81 8.52
CA ALA A 76 -12.96 10.64 9.11
C ALA A 76 -14.46 10.84 9.32
N LEU A 77 -14.86 11.98 9.89
CA LEU A 77 -16.27 12.35 10.08
C LEU A 77 -17.03 12.48 8.75
N LEU A 78 -16.39 13.06 7.74
CA LEU A 78 -16.95 13.15 6.39
C LEU A 78 -17.22 11.76 5.79
N LEU A 79 -16.27 10.82 5.96
CA LEU A 79 -16.42 9.45 5.47
C LEU A 79 -17.52 8.68 6.21
N VAL A 80 -17.66 8.91 7.53
CA VAL A 80 -18.77 8.34 8.34
C VAL A 80 -20.11 8.91 7.89
N ASN A 81 -20.21 10.22 7.72
CA ASN A 81 -21.44 10.87 7.25
C ASN A 81 -21.89 10.36 5.86
N LYS A 82 -20.93 10.08 4.99
CA LYS A 82 -21.19 9.48 3.67
C LYS A 82 -21.37 7.95 3.69
N GLY A 83 -21.25 7.30 4.84
CA GLY A 83 -21.37 5.84 4.95
C GLY A 83 -20.27 5.05 4.25
N ILE A 84 -19.13 5.68 3.99
CA ILE A 84 -18.01 5.09 3.25
C ILE A 84 -16.70 4.97 4.07
N PHE A 85 -16.80 5.02 5.39
CA PHE A 85 -15.61 4.93 6.28
C PHE A 85 -14.79 3.64 6.06
N ARG A 86 -15.41 2.58 5.56
CA ARG A 86 -14.72 1.32 5.18
C ARG A 86 -13.63 1.52 4.12
N LEU A 87 -13.68 2.61 3.34
CA LEU A 87 -12.65 2.95 2.36
C LEU A 87 -11.36 3.53 2.99
N SER A 88 -11.30 3.71 4.31
CA SER A 88 -10.12 4.28 4.98
C SER A 88 -8.85 3.48 4.73
N GLY A 89 -8.94 2.14 4.63
CA GLY A 89 -7.82 1.28 4.25
C GLY A 89 -7.30 1.58 2.83
N ASP A 90 -8.21 1.66 1.87
CA ASP A 90 -7.86 1.99 0.48
C ASP A 90 -7.29 3.41 0.36
N ILE A 91 -7.85 4.37 1.12
CA ILE A 91 -7.37 5.76 1.16
C ILE A 91 -5.95 5.81 1.70
N PHE A 92 -5.66 5.11 2.80
CA PHE A 92 -4.33 5.05 3.38
C PHE A 92 -3.31 4.44 2.42
N GLN A 93 -3.66 3.36 1.75
CA GLN A 93 -2.77 2.72 0.77
C GLN A 93 -2.47 3.65 -0.41
N GLN A 94 -3.49 4.28 -0.99
CA GLN A 94 -3.31 5.24 -2.07
C GLN A 94 -2.51 6.49 -1.64
N TYR A 95 -2.69 6.95 -0.39
CA TYR A 95 -1.89 8.03 0.16
C TYR A 95 -0.40 7.65 0.25
N ASN A 96 -0.10 6.44 0.73
CA ASN A 96 1.28 5.93 0.79
C ASN A 96 1.90 5.81 -0.61
N ASP A 97 1.14 5.37 -1.61
CA ASP A 97 1.62 5.30 -2.99
C ASP A 97 2.01 6.69 -3.54
N LEU A 98 1.19 7.73 -3.23
CA LEU A 98 1.49 9.12 -3.58
C LEU A 98 2.71 9.64 -2.82
N LEU A 99 2.84 9.32 -1.53
CA LEU A 99 3.96 9.72 -0.70
C LEU A 99 5.27 9.08 -1.17
N ASP A 100 5.25 7.81 -1.50
CA ASP A 100 6.39 7.09 -2.05
C ASP A 100 6.80 7.67 -3.41
N ALA A 101 5.84 7.92 -4.29
CA ALA A 101 6.10 8.57 -5.58
C ALA A 101 6.73 9.97 -5.40
N HIS A 102 6.23 10.76 -4.44
CA HIS A 102 6.80 12.08 -4.10
C HIS A 102 8.25 11.99 -3.57
N ARG A 103 8.54 10.95 -2.79
CA ARG A 103 9.89 10.66 -2.27
C ARG A 103 10.82 10.00 -3.29
N GLY A 104 10.35 9.74 -4.52
CA GLY A 104 11.09 9.03 -5.55
C GLY A 104 11.33 7.55 -5.22
N ILE A 105 10.46 6.97 -4.39
CA ILE A 105 10.50 5.54 -4.02
C ILE A 105 9.52 4.79 -4.91
N GLU A 106 9.97 3.75 -5.59
CA GLU A 106 9.10 2.82 -6.31
C GLU A 106 8.85 1.56 -5.49
N ARG A 107 7.62 1.07 -5.49
CA ARG A 107 7.28 -0.20 -4.83
C ARG A 107 7.47 -1.36 -5.79
N ALA A 108 8.23 -2.36 -5.34
CA ALA A 108 8.39 -3.63 -6.02
C ALA A 108 7.63 -4.73 -5.28
N GLN A 109 6.69 -5.36 -5.95
CA GLN A 109 6.11 -6.62 -5.47
C GLN A 109 7.08 -7.75 -5.80
N VAL A 110 7.63 -8.39 -4.77
CA VAL A 110 8.59 -9.49 -4.91
C VAL A 110 7.97 -10.78 -4.42
N THR A 111 7.75 -11.70 -5.34
CA THR A 111 7.31 -13.06 -5.02
C THR A 111 8.53 -13.97 -4.94
N ALA A 112 8.76 -14.61 -3.80
CA ALA A 112 9.90 -15.50 -3.55
C ALA A 112 9.44 -16.89 -3.14
N ALA A 113 10.27 -17.92 -3.39
CA ALA A 113 9.97 -19.30 -3.00
C ALA A 113 9.99 -19.52 -1.48
N VAL A 114 10.71 -18.69 -0.75
CA VAL A 114 10.89 -18.74 0.71
C VAL A 114 10.74 -17.34 1.31
N PRO A 115 10.42 -17.22 2.60
CA PRO A 115 10.41 -15.93 3.27
C PRO A 115 11.76 -15.22 3.14
N LEU A 116 11.73 -13.95 2.72
CA LEU A 116 12.94 -13.13 2.58
C LEU A 116 13.34 -12.56 3.94
N THR A 117 14.61 -12.65 4.26
CA THR A 117 15.21 -11.94 5.39
C THR A 117 15.32 -10.43 5.09
N GLU A 118 15.57 -9.59 6.10
CA GLU A 118 15.78 -8.16 5.85
C GLU A 118 17.02 -7.91 4.98
N GLU A 119 18.09 -8.70 5.14
CA GLU A 119 19.29 -8.64 4.30
C GLU A 119 19.00 -9.00 2.82
N ASP A 120 18.13 -9.99 2.59
CA ASP A 120 17.69 -10.36 1.24
C ASP A 120 16.90 -9.22 0.61
N LYS A 121 15.99 -8.59 1.36
CA LYS A 121 15.18 -7.45 0.88
C LYS A 121 16.10 -6.27 0.52
N GLU A 122 17.09 -5.94 1.35
CA GLU A 122 18.04 -4.87 1.07
C GLU A 122 18.85 -5.16 -0.19
N THR A 123 19.33 -6.39 -0.34
CA THR A 123 20.09 -6.83 -1.52
C THR A 123 19.24 -6.72 -2.79
N ILE A 124 18.00 -7.21 -2.75
CA ILE A 124 17.08 -7.16 -3.90
C ILE A 124 16.73 -5.71 -4.20
N SER A 125 16.41 -4.90 -3.17
CA SER A 125 16.10 -3.46 -3.31
C SER A 125 17.23 -2.70 -4.00
N SER A 126 18.48 -2.94 -3.57
CA SER A 126 19.66 -2.30 -4.17
C SER A 126 19.84 -2.70 -5.64
N ARG A 127 19.64 -3.97 -5.99
CA ARG A 127 19.74 -4.46 -7.37
C ARG A 127 18.62 -3.89 -8.25
N LEU A 128 17.39 -3.91 -7.78
CA LEU A 128 16.24 -3.36 -8.48
C LEU A 128 16.37 -1.84 -8.63
N GLY A 129 16.85 -1.15 -7.61
CA GLY A 129 17.13 0.29 -7.64
C GLY A 129 18.08 0.71 -8.75
N LYS A 130 19.13 -0.09 -9.02
CA LYS A 130 20.05 0.14 -10.13
C LYS A 130 19.39 -0.04 -11.50
N VAL A 131 18.36 -0.88 -11.61
CA VAL A 131 17.67 -1.14 -12.87
C VAL A 131 16.67 -0.02 -13.21
N VAL A 132 16.05 0.57 -12.18
CA VAL A 132 15.02 1.62 -12.34
C VAL A 132 15.55 3.03 -12.06
N ASP A 133 16.82 3.15 -11.60
CA ASP A 133 17.47 4.41 -11.20
C ASP A 133 16.68 5.18 -10.12
N ARG A 134 16.08 4.44 -9.18
CA ARG A 134 15.28 4.96 -8.07
C ARG A 134 15.43 4.09 -6.83
N LYS A 135 15.05 4.62 -5.67
CA LYS A 135 14.93 3.81 -4.46
C LYS A 135 13.73 2.87 -4.60
N VAL A 136 13.93 1.59 -4.23
CA VAL A 136 12.87 0.59 -4.34
C VAL A 136 12.51 0.07 -2.94
N ALA A 137 11.25 0.18 -2.57
CA ALA A 137 10.68 -0.49 -1.40
C ALA A 137 10.12 -1.85 -1.80
N ILE A 138 10.44 -2.90 -1.04
CA ILE A 138 10.02 -4.27 -1.36
C ILE A 138 8.79 -4.65 -0.56
N ASP A 139 7.75 -5.08 -1.28
CA ASP A 139 6.59 -5.78 -0.75
C ASP A 139 6.74 -7.27 -1.09
N ALA A 140 7.12 -8.07 -0.08
CA ALA A 140 7.48 -9.47 -0.28
C ALA A 140 6.29 -10.39 -0.05
N GLN A 141 6.06 -11.31 -0.98
CA GLN A 141 5.10 -12.41 -0.88
C GLN A 141 5.79 -13.75 -1.06
N VAL A 142 5.29 -14.78 -0.39
CA VAL A 142 5.84 -16.13 -0.52
C VAL A 142 4.91 -16.97 -1.39
N ASP A 143 5.48 -17.60 -2.42
CA ASP A 143 4.80 -18.56 -3.28
C ASP A 143 5.63 -19.83 -3.39
N ALA A 144 5.21 -20.89 -2.71
CA ALA A 144 5.88 -22.18 -2.69
C ALA A 144 5.85 -22.91 -4.06
N SER A 145 5.08 -22.41 -5.03
CA SER A 145 5.09 -22.97 -6.40
C SER A 145 6.35 -22.61 -7.18
N LEU A 146 7.08 -21.58 -6.73
CA LEU A 146 8.40 -21.24 -7.25
C LEU A 146 9.43 -22.26 -6.74
N ILE A 147 10.15 -22.88 -7.67
CA ILE A 147 11.22 -23.85 -7.35
C ILE A 147 12.37 -23.16 -6.61
N GLY A 148 12.55 -21.85 -6.83
CA GLY A 148 13.57 -21.01 -6.20
C GLY A 148 13.80 -19.71 -6.95
N GLY A 149 14.51 -18.77 -6.30
CA GLY A 149 14.69 -17.40 -6.80
C GLY A 149 13.52 -16.51 -6.45
N PHE A 150 13.36 -15.43 -7.21
CA PHE A 150 12.27 -14.47 -7.02
C PHE A 150 11.80 -13.89 -8.34
N ILE A 151 10.56 -13.41 -8.35
CA ILE A 151 9.95 -12.62 -9.42
C ILE A 151 9.62 -11.26 -8.83
N ALA A 152 10.13 -10.18 -9.45
CA ALA A 152 9.88 -8.81 -9.02
C ALA A 152 9.04 -8.07 -10.06
N ARG A 153 7.98 -7.40 -9.62
CA ARG A 153 7.16 -6.50 -10.42
C ARG A 153 7.33 -5.07 -9.93
N ILE A 154 7.77 -4.18 -10.81
CA ILE A 154 7.94 -2.74 -10.53
C ILE A 154 7.15 -1.97 -11.57
N GLY A 155 6.01 -1.39 -11.17
CA GLY A 155 5.08 -0.79 -12.12
C GLY A 155 4.69 -1.78 -13.22
N ASP A 156 5.00 -1.45 -14.47
CA ASP A 156 4.72 -2.31 -15.64
C ASP A 156 5.88 -3.29 -15.98
N ARG A 157 7.00 -3.21 -15.28
CA ARG A 157 8.16 -4.06 -15.52
C ARG A 157 8.12 -5.31 -14.66
N LEU A 158 8.31 -6.46 -15.32
CA LEU A 158 8.47 -7.77 -14.67
C LEU A 158 9.92 -8.21 -14.81
N ILE A 159 10.57 -8.49 -13.68
CA ILE A 159 11.93 -9.00 -13.61
C ILE A 159 11.85 -10.41 -13.03
N ASP A 160 12.07 -11.41 -13.88
CA ASP A 160 12.05 -12.81 -13.48
C ASP A 160 13.47 -13.29 -13.19
N GLY A 161 13.78 -13.48 -11.90
CA GLY A 161 15.02 -14.05 -11.38
C GLY A 161 14.85 -15.49 -10.91
N SER A 162 13.79 -16.19 -11.31
CA SER A 162 13.54 -17.57 -10.90
C SER A 162 14.56 -18.56 -11.47
N ILE A 163 14.77 -19.66 -10.76
CA ILE A 163 15.62 -20.77 -11.23
C ILE A 163 15.05 -21.36 -12.52
N ARG A 164 13.72 -21.41 -12.65
CA ARG A 164 13.03 -21.87 -13.86
C ARG A 164 13.46 -21.08 -15.09
N GLN A 165 13.39 -19.77 -15.00
CA GLN A 165 13.78 -18.89 -16.11
C GLN A 165 15.27 -19.04 -16.47
N ARG A 166 16.15 -19.23 -15.47
CA ARG A 166 17.57 -19.47 -15.71
C ARG A 166 17.82 -20.79 -16.45
N LEU A 167 17.11 -21.85 -16.06
CA LEU A 167 17.21 -23.16 -16.73
C LEU A 167 16.67 -23.11 -18.17
N GLU A 168 15.57 -22.41 -18.41
CA GLU A 168 15.01 -22.21 -19.75
C GLU A 168 15.98 -21.40 -20.65
N SER A 169 16.56 -20.34 -20.11
CA SER A 169 17.58 -19.54 -20.82
C SER A 169 18.82 -20.38 -21.16
N LEU A 170 19.32 -21.17 -20.21
CA LEU A 170 20.46 -22.05 -20.43
C LEU A 170 20.17 -23.09 -21.50
N LYS A 171 18.99 -23.73 -21.43
CA LYS A 171 18.55 -24.72 -22.43
C LYS A 171 18.53 -24.08 -23.85
N LYS A 172 18.02 -22.85 -23.96
CA LYS A 172 17.98 -22.12 -25.23
C LYS A 172 19.39 -21.82 -25.76
N SER A 173 20.28 -21.32 -24.91
CA SER A 173 21.67 -21.03 -25.30
C SER A 173 22.42 -22.29 -25.77
N LEU A 174 22.20 -23.43 -25.10
CA LEU A 174 22.81 -24.70 -25.51
C LEU A 174 22.24 -25.25 -26.84
N ALA A 175 20.99 -24.98 -27.15
CA ALA A 175 20.39 -25.35 -28.42
C ALA A 175 20.92 -24.47 -29.59
N GLU A 176 21.16 -23.18 -29.33
CA GLU A 176 21.72 -22.25 -30.33
C GLU A 176 23.21 -22.52 -30.67
N VAL A 177 23.98 -23.07 -29.73
CA VAL A 177 25.39 -23.45 -29.95
C VAL A 177 25.52 -24.74 -30.80
N ARG A 178 24.43 -25.53 -30.90
CA ARG A 178 24.42 -26.80 -31.67
C ARG A 178 23.87 -26.67 -33.09
N ALA A 179 23.39 -25.50 -33.46
CA ALA A 179 22.89 -25.18 -34.80
C ALA A 179 23.92 -24.41 -35.59
#